data_775b63d99c0092be854dd9819ad6caab
#
_entry.id   775b63d99c0092be854dd9819ad6caab
#
_cell.length_a   1.000
_cell.length_b   1.000
_cell.length_c   1.000
_cell.angle_alpha   90.00
_cell.angle_beta   90.00
_cell.angle_gamma   90.00
#
_symmetry.space_group_name_H-M   'P 1'
#
loop_
_entity.id
_entity.type
_entity.pdbx_description
1 polymer ?
#
loop_
_entity_poly.entity_id
_entity_poly.type
_entity_poly.pdbx_seq_one_letter_code
_entity_poly.pdbx_strand_id
1 'polypeptide(L)'
;KQIYWELPFKLYCWHRKNGSFSLQSGGGSHIYNYRQAKRLTDLLQGVEKYDSLLNIIRRFGFHDYRDAYTKADFSMSPIPGLQLTVGARHHLRSLIRYTEQAAEAQMPRSLSTLSSSVQLAYTPALYYYRDQTGRQVPLYSHWPTLLFSYERGYAMGRGQTHYERIELDIRHRIDLYAMRTLY
;
A
#
# COMPACT_ATOMS: atom_id res chain seq x y z
N LYS A 1 19.87 4.24 15.08
CA LYS A 1 18.61 5.01 15.18
C LYS A 1 17.97 5.04 13.80
N GLN A 2 16.73 4.60 13.72
CA GLN A 2 15.92 4.68 12.49
C GLN A 2 15.13 5.99 12.57
N ILE A 3 15.29 6.82 11.55
CA ILE A 3 14.50 8.06 11.42
C ILE A 3 13.52 7.81 10.29
N TYR A 4 12.24 7.95 10.61
CA TYR A 4 11.15 7.92 9.64
C TYR A 4 10.40 9.24 9.71
N TRP A 5 10.06 9.81 8.57
CA TRP A 5 9.27 11.02 8.45
C TRP A 5 8.21 10.87 7.37
N GLU A 6 7.09 11.50 7.57
CA GLU A 6 5.96 11.48 6.66
C GLU A 6 5.24 12.82 6.73
N LEU A 7 4.97 13.40 5.57
CA LEU A 7 4.25 14.65 5.39
C LEU A 7 3.00 14.38 4.57
N PRO A 8 1.83 14.21 5.19
CA PRO A 8 0.57 14.10 4.49
C PRO A 8 -0.02 15.48 4.22
N PHE A 9 -0.51 15.66 3.00
CA PHE A 9 -1.30 16.81 2.58
C PHE A 9 -2.59 16.31 1.95
N LYS A 10 -3.74 16.90 2.32
CA LYS A 10 -5.04 16.53 1.76
C LYS A 10 -5.87 17.78 1.50
N LEU A 11 -6.32 17.91 0.26
CA LEU A 11 -7.20 18.99 -0.20
C LEU A 11 -8.54 18.38 -0.62
N TYR A 12 -9.64 18.91 -0.07
CA TYR A 12 -10.98 18.54 -0.48
C TYR A 12 -11.46 19.50 -1.57
N CYS A 13 -11.88 18.92 -2.70
CA CYS A 13 -12.43 19.61 -3.84
C CYS A 13 -13.74 18.94 -4.27
N TRP A 14 -14.60 19.67 -4.99
CA TRP A 14 -15.89 19.13 -5.46
C TRP A 14 -16.71 18.41 -4.38
N HIS A 15 -17.07 19.10 -3.35
CA HIS A 15 -17.76 18.57 -2.16
C HIS A 15 -18.95 17.66 -2.49
N ARG A 16 -19.74 18.02 -3.52
CA ARG A 16 -20.91 17.22 -3.95
C ARG A 16 -20.52 15.82 -4.48
N LYS A 17 -19.30 15.63 -4.97
CA LYS A 17 -18.79 14.36 -5.50
C LYS A 17 -17.70 13.76 -4.62
N ASN A 18 -17.57 14.22 -3.38
CA ASN A 18 -16.54 13.78 -2.44
C ASN A 18 -15.11 13.84 -3.03
N GLY A 19 -14.86 14.82 -3.90
CA GLY A 19 -13.56 14.99 -4.52
C GLY A 19 -12.48 15.32 -3.48
N SER A 20 -11.35 14.65 -3.53
CA SER A 20 -10.19 14.95 -2.71
C SER A 20 -8.91 14.66 -3.46
N PHE A 21 -7.94 15.52 -3.25
CA PHE A 21 -6.56 15.32 -3.69
C PHE A 21 -5.70 15.10 -2.45
N SER A 22 -4.89 14.05 -2.45
CA SER A 22 -3.94 13.78 -1.39
C SER A 22 -2.54 13.64 -1.96
N LEU A 23 -1.60 14.31 -1.30
CA LEU A 23 -0.17 14.21 -1.56
C LEU A 23 0.49 13.75 -0.27
N GLN A 24 1.28 12.71 -0.36
CA GLN A 24 2.00 12.15 0.76
C GLN A 24 3.45 11.97 0.35
N SER A 25 4.36 12.55 1.11
CA SER A 25 5.80 12.36 0.91
C SER A 25 6.41 11.87 2.21
N GLY A 26 7.31 10.91 2.10
CA GLY A 26 7.92 10.33 3.28
C GLY A 26 9.23 9.66 2.95
N GLY A 27 9.97 9.32 3.99
CA GLY A 27 11.21 8.60 3.83
C GLY A 27 11.82 8.18 5.15
N GLY A 28 12.79 7.29 5.04
CA GLY A 28 13.50 6.80 6.22
C GLY A 28 14.29 5.54 5.92
N SER A 29 15.05 5.10 6.90
CA SER A 29 15.70 3.80 6.84
C SER A 29 14.70 2.72 7.24
N HIS A 30 14.06 2.13 6.28
CA HIS A 30 13.13 1.03 6.51
C HIS A 30 13.88 -0.29 6.46
N ILE A 31 13.98 -0.98 7.58
CA ILE A 31 14.27 -2.41 7.60
C ILE A 31 12.93 -3.12 7.29
N TYR A 32 12.56 -3.13 6.03
CA TYR A 32 11.25 -3.65 5.59
C TYR A 32 11.03 -5.09 6.03
N ASN A 33 12.11 -5.85 6.17
CA ASN A 33 12.04 -7.27 6.46
C ASN A 33 12.36 -7.62 7.92
N TYR A 34 12.88 -6.69 8.73
CA TYR A 34 13.21 -7.00 10.13
C TYR A 34 11.98 -7.37 10.95
N ARG A 35 10.87 -6.67 10.77
CA ARG A 35 9.62 -7.02 11.49
C ARG A 35 9.02 -8.34 11.01
N GLN A 36 9.11 -8.62 9.71
CA GLN A 36 8.67 -9.90 9.15
C GLN A 36 9.64 -11.01 9.54
N ALA A 37 10.94 -10.78 9.45
CA ALA A 37 11.96 -11.69 9.91
C ALA A 37 11.84 -11.95 11.42
N LYS A 38 11.61 -10.92 12.24
CA LYS A 38 11.38 -11.07 13.68
C LYS A 38 10.10 -11.83 13.97
N ARG A 39 8.99 -11.56 13.30
CA ARG A 39 7.75 -12.33 13.46
C ARG A 39 7.94 -13.79 13.06
N LEU A 40 8.65 -14.05 11.96
CA LEU A 40 9.00 -15.42 11.54
C LEU A 40 9.89 -16.09 12.58
N THR A 41 10.86 -15.37 13.12
CA THR A 41 11.77 -15.84 14.17
C THR A 41 10.99 -16.13 15.46
N ASP A 42 10.07 -15.25 15.86
CA ASP A 42 9.23 -15.43 17.05
C ASP A 42 8.25 -16.61 16.90
N LEU A 43 7.71 -16.83 15.68
CA LEU A 43 6.86 -17.98 15.35
C LEU A 43 7.63 -19.32 15.30
N LEU A 44 8.92 -19.27 15.03
CA LEU A 44 9.80 -20.43 14.88
C LEU A 44 10.65 -20.69 16.12
N GLN A 45 10.49 -19.91 17.18
CA GLN A 45 11.06 -20.16 18.51
C GLN A 45 10.51 -21.50 19.03
N GLY A 46 11.28 -22.56 18.89
CA GLY A 46 10.90 -23.92 19.24
C GLY A 46 11.21 -24.96 18.16
N VAL A 47 11.67 -24.53 17.00
CA VAL A 47 12.11 -25.43 15.94
C VAL A 47 13.60 -25.68 16.06
N GLU A 48 14.00 -26.93 16.23
CA GLU A 48 15.40 -27.39 16.42
C GLU A 48 16.39 -26.98 15.30
N LYS A 49 15.93 -26.34 14.23
CA LYS A 49 16.76 -25.89 13.08
C LYS A 49 16.86 -24.37 12.97
N TYR A 50 16.86 -23.67 14.08
CA TYR A 50 16.94 -22.20 14.14
C TYR A 50 18.15 -21.63 13.36
N ASP A 51 19.33 -22.25 13.50
CA ASP A 51 20.53 -21.79 12.80
C ASP A 51 20.45 -21.94 11.28
N SER A 52 19.78 -22.99 10.79
CA SER A 52 19.57 -23.19 9.35
C SER A 52 18.65 -22.13 8.76
N LEU A 53 17.65 -21.70 9.53
CA LEU A 53 16.68 -20.67 9.13
C LEU A 53 17.30 -19.27 9.16
N LEU A 54 18.12 -18.95 10.16
CA LEU A 54 18.91 -17.72 10.19
C LEU A 54 19.88 -17.65 9.01
N ASN A 55 20.50 -18.78 8.62
CA ASN A 55 21.37 -18.86 7.46
C ASN A 55 20.59 -18.68 6.14
N ILE A 56 19.37 -19.22 6.06
CA ILE A 56 18.47 -19.01 4.91
C ILE A 56 18.06 -17.54 4.85
N ILE A 57 17.64 -16.94 5.96
CA ILE A 57 17.28 -15.51 6.04
C ILE A 57 18.47 -14.62 5.67
N ARG A 58 19.68 -14.95 6.11
CA ARG A 58 20.92 -14.27 5.70
C ARG A 58 21.26 -14.46 4.23
N ARG A 59 21.02 -15.66 3.66
CA ARG A 59 21.22 -15.95 2.23
C ARG A 59 20.22 -15.21 1.33
N PHE A 60 18.99 -14.98 1.78
CA PHE A 60 18.02 -14.14 1.04
C PHE A 60 18.34 -12.66 1.09
N GLY A 61 19.47 -12.27 1.74
CA GLY A 61 20.02 -10.93 1.64
C GLY A 61 19.00 -9.85 1.94
N PHE A 62 18.44 -9.83 3.16
CA PHE A 62 17.63 -8.72 3.62
C PHE A 62 18.54 -7.48 3.73
N HIS A 63 18.59 -6.72 2.67
CA HIS A 63 19.42 -5.50 2.61
C HIS A 63 18.62 -4.34 3.20
N ASP A 64 19.30 -3.56 4.04
CA ASP A 64 18.75 -2.32 4.57
C ASP A 64 18.68 -1.27 3.47
N TYR A 65 17.48 -0.84 3.12
CA TYR A 65 17.26 0.24 2.17
C TYR A 65 16.81 1.51 2.90
N ARG A 66 17.32 2.64 2.43
CA ARG A 66 16.70 3.92 2.67
C ARG A 66 15.63 4.10 1.60
N ASP A 67 14.40 4.28 2.01
CA ASP A 67 13.26 4.51 1.12
C ASP A 67 12.85 5.98 1.21
N ALA A 68 12.66 6.63 0.08
CA ALA A 68 12.01 7.92 -0.05
C ALA A 68 10.85 7.74 -1.03
N TYR A 69 9.67 8.19 -0.67
CA TYR A 69 8.51 8.02 -1.52
C TYR A 69 7.68 9.30 -1.60
N THR A 70 7.03 9.45 -2.74
CA THR A 70 6.00 10.44 -2.97
C THR A 70 4.80 9.76 -3.60
N LYS A 71 3.64 9.98 -3.02
CA LYS A 71 2.38 9.41 -3.46
C LYS A 71 1.39 10.56 -3.68
N ALA A 72 0.77 10.58 -4.85
CA ALA A 72 -0.29 11.52 -5.19
C ALA A 72 -1.52 10.73 -5.59
N ASP A 73 -2.65 10.96 -4.91
CA ASP A 73 -3.92 10.31 -5.22
C ASP A 73 -5.01 11.37 -5.40
N PHE A 74 -5.83 11.17 -6.41
CA PHE A 74 -7.07 11.89 -6.61
C PHE A 74 -8.24 10.92 -6.46
N SER A 75 -9.17 11.23 -5.60
CA SER A 75 -10.36 10.39 -5.32
C SER A 75 -11.64 11.19 -5.52
N MET A 76 -12.64 10.59 -6.13
CA MET A 76 -13.95 11.17 -6.30
C MET A 76 -15.05 10.10 -6.33
N SER A 77 -16.28 10.50 -6.00
CA SER A 77 -17.48 9.67 -6.14
C SER A 77 -18.38 10.26 -7.22
N PRO A 78 -18.25 9.83 -8.48
CA PRO A 78 -19.03 10.37 -9.60
C PRO A 78 -20.54 10.12 -9.42
N ILE A 79 -20.90 8.97 -8.89
CA ILE A 79 -22.26 8.58 -8.51
C ILE A 79 -22.26 7.99 -7.10
N PRO A 80 -23.40 8.00 -6.38
CA PRO A 80 -23.50 7.36 -5.08
C PRO A 80 -23.13 5.88 -5.15
N GLY A 81 -22.32 5.42 -4.20
CA GLY A 81 -21.84 4.04 -4.15
C GLY A 81 -20.63 3.72 -5.02
N LEU A 82 -20.25 4.59 -5.96
CA LEU A 82 -19.05 4.41 -6.77
C LEU A 82 -17.97 5.39 -6.33
N GLN A 83 -16.82 4.89 -5.93
CA GLN A 83 -15.62 5.67 -5.64
C GLN A 83 -14.54 5.32 -6.66
N LEU A 84 -14.01 6.34 -7.31
CA LEU A 84 -12.87 6.24 -8.21
C LEU A 84 -11.67 6.90 -7.53
N THR A 85 -10.55 6.21 -7.51
CA THR A 85 -9.27 6.76 -7.05
C THR A 85 -8.22 6.53 -8.13
N VAL A 86 -7.56 7.58 -8.56
CA VAL A 86 -6.42 7.53 -9.48
C VAL A 86 -5.20 8.03 -8.75
N GLY A 87 -4.11 7.30 -8.82
CA GLY A 87 -2.91 7.62 -8.09
C GLY A 87 -1.63 7.39 -8.87
N ALA A 88 -0.58 8.08 -8.44
CA ALA A 88 0.78 7.86 -8.88
C ALA A 88 1.69 7.75 -7.66
N ARG A 89 2.66 6.86 -7.71
CA ARG A 89 3.63 6.64 -6.64
C ARG A 89 5.03 6.61 -7.23
N HIS A 90 5.91 7.35 -6.62
CA HIS A 90 7.33 7.32 -6.91
C HIS A 90 8.07 6.85 -5.66
N HIS A 91 8.88 5.80 -5.81
CA HIS A 91 9.76 5.30 -4.75
C HIS A 91 11.21 5.38 -5.22
N LEU A 92 12.04 5.94 -4.36
CA LEU A 92 13.48 5.94 -4.51
C LEU A 92 14.07 5.14 -3.35
N ARG A 93 14.64 3.98 -3.66
CA ARG A 93 15.29 3.10 -2.70
C ARG A 93 16.79 3.09 -2.93
N SER A 94 17.54 3.31 -1.88
CA SER A 94 19.01 3.22 -1.92
C SER A 94 19.51 2.28 -0.84
N LEU A 95 20.48 1.43 -1.17
CA LEU A 95 21.14 0.56 -0.22
C LEU A 95 21.92 1.40 0.80
N ILE A 96 21.74 1.11 2.10
CA ILE A 96 22.47 1.79 3.19
C ILE A 96 23.89 1.26 3.24
N ARG A 97 24.07 -0.05 3.03
CA ARG A 97 25.37 -0.70 2.98
C ARG A 97 25.44 -1.60 1.75
N TYR A 98 26.46 -1.37 0.94
CA TYR A 98 26.75 -2.24 -0.20
C TYR A 98 27.74 -3.30 0.24
N THR A 99 27.24 -4.49 0.55
CA THR A 99 28.07 -5.63 0.96
C THR A 99 28.60 -6.39 -0.26
N GLU A 100 29.67 -7.18 -0.08
CA GLU A 100 30.20 -8.05 -1.14
C GLU A 100 29.13 -8.99 -1.69
N GLN A 101 28.28 -9.53 -0.83
CA GLN A 101 27.16 -10.37 -1.22
C GLN A 101 26.15 -9.64 -2.14
N ALA A 102 25.92 -8.34 -1.92
CA ALA A 102 25.07 -7.54 -2.79
C ALA A 102 25.74 -7.26 -4.15
N ALA A 103 27.07 -7.19 -4.17
CA ALA A 103 27.87 -7.06 -5.40
C ALA A 103 27.84 -8.36 -6.21
N GLU A 104 27.99 -9.52 -5.57
CA GLU A 104 27.89 -10.84 -6.20
C GLU A 104 26.48 -11.09 -6.76
N ALA A 105 25.44 -10.65 -6.07
CA ALA A 105 24.06 -10.73 -6.53
C ALA A 105 23.69 -9.69 -7.60
N GLN A 106 24.63 -8.84 -8.04
CA GLN A 106 24.42 -7.75 -9.01
C GLN A 106 23.29 -6.80 -8.64
N MET A 107 23.05 -6.60 -7.35
CA MET A 107 21.97 -5.73 -6.88
C MET A 107 22.25 -4.26 -7.20
N PRO A 108 21.27 -3.52 -7.72
CA PRO A 108 21.44 -2.11 -7.99
C PRO A 108 21.61 -1.33 -6.68
N ARG A 109 22.56 -0.39 -6.64
CA ARG A 109 22.79 0.49 -5.47
C ARG A 109 21.59 1.39 -5.19
N SER A 110 20.86 1.76 -6.21
CA SER A 110 19.64 2.55 -6.11
C SER A 110 18.59 2.02 -7.06
N LEU A 111 17.34 2.01 -6.61
CA LEU A 111 16.18 1.57 -7.35
C LEU A 111 15.14 2.70 -7.34
N SER A 112 14.83 3.22 -8.52
CA SER A 112 13.76 4.20 -8.69
C SER A 112 12.58 3.54 -9.38
N THR A 113 11.41 3.56 -8.76
CA THR A 113 10.18 2.98 -9.33
C THR A 113 9.09 4.04 -9.39
N LEU A 114 8.44 4.13 -10.53
CA LEU A 114 7.23 4.92 -10.73
C LEU A 114 6.10 3.97 -10.99
N SER A 115 4.96 4.14 -10.32
CA SER A 115 3.76 3.38 -10.63
C SER A 115 2.56 4.30 -10.73
N SER A 116 1.62 3.93 -11.59
CA SER A 116 0.29 4.51 -11.66
C SER A 116 -0.75 3.49 -11.21
N SER A 117 -1.79 3.94 -10.53
CA SER A 117 -2.84 3.07 -10.02
C SER A 117 -4.22 3.66 -10.27
N VAL A 118 -5.17 2.77 -10.55
CA VAL A 118 -6.59 3.09 -10.65
C VAL A 118 -7.32 2.13 -9.73
N GLN A 119 -8.14 2.66 -8.84
CA GLN A 119 -8.95 1.87 -7.92
C GLN A 119 -10.41 2.27 -8.07
N LEU A 120 -11.27 1.28 -8.17
CA LEU A 120 -12.72 1.41 -8.21
C LEU A 120 -13.30 0.66 -7.02
N ALA A 121 -14.10 1.34 -6.22
CA ALA A 121 -14.90 0.71 -5.18
C ALA A 121 -16.36 0.97 -5.49
N TYR A 122 -17.14 -0.10 -5.65
CA TYR A 122 -18.55 -0.02 -5.96
C TYR A 122 -19.37 -0.72 -4.90
N THR A 123 -20.27 0.02 -4.26
CA THR A 123 -21.23 -0.49 -3.29
C THR A 123 -22.63 -0.23 -3.83
N PRO A 124 -23.34 -1.25 -4.36
CA PRO A 124 -24.70 -1.09 -4.85
C PRO A 124 -25.65 -0.62 -3.75
N ALA A 125 -26.67 0.16 -4.11
CA ALA A 125 -27.71 0.63 -3.20
C ALA A 125 -27.16 1.19 -1.87
N LEU A 126 -26.09 1.99 -1.94
CA LEU A 126 -25.48 2.63 -0.78
C LEU A 126 -26.43 3.69 -0.22
N TYR A 127 -26.87 3.53 1.03
CA TYR A 127 -27.55 4.58 1.78
C TYR A 127 -26.53 5.61 2.26
N TYR A 128 -26.83 6.88 2.04
CA TYR A 128 -25.98 8.00 2.42
C TYR A 128 -26.81 9.21 2.84
N TYR A 129 -26.23 10.08 3.64
CA TYR A 129 -26.78 11.41 3.87
C TYR A 129 -25.80 12.47 3.34
N ARG A 130 -26.29 13.70 3.20
CA ARG A 130 -25.45 14.84 2.86
C ARG A 130 -25.27 15.70 4.10
N ASP A 131 -24.01 15.99 4.40
CA ASP A 131 -23.68 16.90 5.48
C ASP A 131 -23.97 18.37 5.06
N GLN A 132 -23.72 19.31 5.98
CA GLN A 132 -23.94 20.74 5.76
C GLN A 132 -23.09 21.30 4.61
N THR A 133 -21.98 20.66 4.27
CA THR A 133 -21.10 21.04 3.17
C THR A 133 -21.53 20.45 1.84
N GLY A 134 -22.59 19.64 1.82
CA GLY A 134 -23.10 18.92 0.65
C GLY A 134 -22.33 17.64 0.33
N ARG A 135 -21.41 17.21 1.20
CA ARG A 135 -20.61 16.01 1.05
C ARG A 135 -21.49 14.77 1.36
N GLN A 136 -21.29 13.71 0.57
CA GLN A 136 -21.97 12.46 0.81
C GLN A 136 -21.24 11.65 1.89
N VAL A 137 -21.95 11.30 2.96
CA VAL A 137 -21.45 10.47 4.05
C VAL A 137 -22.12 9.10 3.94
N PRO A 138 -21.37 8.03 3.67
CA PRO A 138 -21.93 6.69 3.55
C PRO A 138 -22.45 6.20 4.89
N LEU A 139 -23.57 5.53 4.90
CA LEU A 139 -24.18 4.90 6.08
C LEU A 139 -23.98 3.39 6.01
N TYR A 140 -24.78 2.73 5.21
CA TYR A 140 -24.74 1.27 5.07
C TYR A 140 -25.24 0.82 3.70
N SER A 141 -24.96 -0.42 3.36
CA SER A 141 -25.55 -1.13 2.22
C SER A 141 -25.78 -2.59 2.60
N HIS A 142 -26.83 -3.17 2.09
CA HIS A 142 -27.08 -4.62 2.20
C HIS A 142 -26.31 -5.43 1.14
N TRP A 143 -25.70 -4.75 0.19
CA TRP A 143 -24.94 -5.38 -0.89
C TRP A 143 -23.45 -5.39 -0.59
N PRO A 144 -22.72 -6.38 -1.10
CA PRO A 144 -21.27 -6.39 -0.99
C PRO A 144 -20.64 -5.20 -1.71
N THR A 145 -19.50 -4.75 -1.22
CA THR A 145 -18.63 -3.78 -1.90
C THR A 145 -17.66 -4.52 -2.80
N LEU A 146 -17.68 -4.20 -4.08
CA LEU A 146 -16.75 -4.69 -5.08
C LEU A 146 -15.59 -3.72 -5.18
N LEU A 147 -14.37 -4.22 -5.01
CA LEU A 147 -13.14 -3.45 -5.10
C LEU A 147 -12.34 -3.98 -6.28
N PHE A 148 -12.02 -3.12 -7.21
CA PHE A 148 -11.11 -3.41 -8.31
C PHE A 148 -9.92 -2.47 -8.21
N SER A 149 -8.73 -3.00 -8.33
CA SER A 149 -7.52 -2.17 -8.42
C SER A 149 -6.63 -2.66 -9.57
N TYR A 150 -6.09 -1.69 -10.30
CA TYR A 150 -5.09 -1.89 -11.33
C TYR A 150 -3.90 -1.00 -11.02
N GLU A 151 -2.73 -1.58 -11.01
CA GLU A 151 -1.47 -0.85 -10.83
C GLU A 151 -0.49 -1.25 -11.92
N ARG A 152 0.15 -0.25 -12.53
CA ARG A 152 1.21 -0.42 -13.51
C ARG A 152 2.47 0.27 -13.03
N GLY A 153 3.55 -0.51 -12.91
CA GLY A 153 4.88 -0.02 -12.60
C GLY A 153 5.71 0.18 -13.85
N TYR A 154 6.45 1.29 -13.86
CA TYR A 154 7.32 1.67 -14.97
C TYR A 154 8.78 1.52 -14.56
N ALA A 155 9.57 0.90 -15.40
CA ALA A 155 11.01 0.81 -15.22
C ALA A 155 11.65 2.18 -15.46
N MET A 156 12.34 2.72 -14.45
CA MET A 156 13.03 4.01 -14.54
C MET A 156 14.57 3.88 -14.54
N GLY A 157 15.12 2.68 -14.77
CA GLY A 157 16.56 2.46 -14.75
C GLY A 157 16.99 1.07 -15.21
N ARG A 158 18.32 0.84 -15.23
CA ARG A 158 18.87 -0.47 -15.58
C ARG A 158 18.49 -1.53 -14.54
N GLY A 159 18.07 -2.70 -14.99
CA GLY A 159 17.71 -3.84 -14.13
C GLY A 159 16.31 -3.77 -13.51
N GLN A 160 15.48 -2.83 -13.95
CA GLN A 160 14.09 -2.72 -13.53
C GLN A 160 13.17 -3.32 -14.58
N THR A 161 12.08 -3.91 -14.12
CA THR A 161 11.05 -4.51 -14.97
C THR A 161 9.74 -3.74 -14.85
N HIS A 162 9.01 -3.69 -15.96
CA HIS A 162 7.61 -3.28 -15.94
C HIS A 162 6.80 -4.37 -15.23
N TYR A 163 5.83 -3.95 -14.43
CA TYR A 163 4.89 -4.90 -13.84
C TYR A 163 3.47 -4.35 -13.94
N GLU A 164 2.54 -5.27 -13.98
CA GLU A 164 1.12 -4.98 -13.91
C GLU A 164 0.51 -5.85 -12.80
N ARG A 165 -0.38 -5.25 -12.03
CA ARG A 165 -1.06 -5.90 -10.93
C ARG A 165 -2.54 -5.59 -11.03
N ILE A 166 -3.33 -6.65 -11.05
CA ILE A 166 -4.80 -6.57 -11.03
C ILE A 166 -5.26 -7.26 -9.75
N GLU A 167 -6.10 -6.59 -8.99
CA GLU A 167 -6.72 -7.14 -7.80
C GLU A 167 -8.22 -6.94 -7.87
N LEU A 168 -8.96 -7.98 -7.52
CA LEU A 168 -10.39 -7.97 -7.31
C LEU A 168 -10.66 -8.45 -5.89
N ASP A 169 -11.39 -7.66 -5.13
CA ASP A 169 -11.77 -7.98 -3.76
C ASP A 169 -13.27 -7.75 -3.58
N ILE A 170 -13.92 -8.63 -2.83
CA ILE A 170 -15.36 -8.55 -2.53
C ILE A 170 -15.50 -8.51 -1.02
N ARG A 171 -16.03 -7.41 -0.49
CA ARG A 171 -16.25 -7.22 0.94
C ARG A 171 -17.71 -7.17 1.25
N HIS A 172 -18.17 -8.03 2.13
CA HIS A 172 -19.54 -8.04 2.60
C HIS A 172 -19.56 -8.05 4.13
N ARG A 173 -20.34 -7.13 4.69
CA ARG A 173 -20.57 -7.05 6.13
C ARG A 173 -21.92 -7.71 6.44
N ILE A 174 -21.87 -8.77 7.20
CA ILE A 174 -23.08 -9.46 7.68
C ILE A 174 -23.20 -9.16 9.17
N ASP A 175 -24.26 -8.46 9.56
CA ASP A 175 -24.56 -8.21 10.96
C ASP A 175 -25.35 -9.40 11.51
N LEU A 176 -24.68 -10.21 12.33
CA LEU A 176 -25.26 -11.38 12.99
C LEU A 176 -25.77 -10.98 14.37
N TYR A 177 -27.05 -10.68 14.48
CA TYR A 177 -27.69 -10.22 15.72
C TYR A 177 -26.97 -9.04 16.42
N ALA A 178 -27.63 -8.38 17.35
CA ALA A 178 -27.26 -7.06 17.88
C ALA A 178 -25.80 -6.87 18.40
N MET A 179 -24.96 -7.89 18.39
CA MET A 179 -23.59 -7.79 18.95
C MET A 179 -22.48 -8.53 18.16
N ARG A 180 -22.77 -9.14 17.02
CA ARG A 180 -21.73 -9.87 16.26
C ARG A 180 -21.75 -9.47 14.79
N THR A 181 -20.63 -9.00 14.31
CA THR A 181 -20.41 -8.65 12.90
C THR A 181 -19.35 -9.57 12.31
N LEU A 182 -19.63 -10.16 11.17
CA LEU A 182 -18.70 -10.97 10.40
C LEU A 182 -18.19 -10.13 9.20
N TYR A 183 -16.88 -10.10 9.01
CA TYR A 183 -16.23 -9.41 7.89
C TYR A 183 -15.64 -10.42 6.93
#